data_cf76e1030685d5dfb12e3888c44af04d
#
_entry.id   cf76e1030685d5dfb12e3888c44af04d
#
_cell.length_a   1.000
_cell.length_b   1.000
_cell.length_c   1.000
_cell.angle_alpha   90.00
_cell.angle_beta   90.00
_cell.angle_gamma   90.00
#
_symmetry.space_group_name_H-M   'P 1'
#
loop_
_entity.id
_entity.type
_entity.pdbx_description
1 polymer ?
#
loop_
_entity_poly.entity_id
_entity_poly.type
_entity_poly.pdbx_seq_one_letter_code
_entity_poly.pdbx_strand_id
1 'polypeptide(L)'
;MDYYSSQISKLIEELSRLPGIGPKSAQRLAFHLIHMPKEQVKELADSMVDARENVRYCSCCYTLTDQELCPICRNSKRDHKTIMVVETTRDLAAYEKTGKYEGVYHVLHGAISPMLGIGPGDIKLKELMQQIGRAS
;
A
#
# COMPACT_ATOMS: atom_id res chain seq x y z
N MET A 1 -13.86 23.00 -22.52
CA MET A 1 -14.59 24.13 -21.88
C MET A 1 -14.95 23.74 -20.45
N ASP A 2 -14.58 24.58 -19.51
CA ASP A 2 -14.87 24.35 -18.11
C ASP A 2 -16.15 25.02 -17.69
N TYR A 3 -17.14 24.23 -17.27
CA TYR A 3 -18.39 24.75 -16.70
C TYR A 3 -18.30 24.97 -15.21
N TYR A 4 -17.15 24.62 -14.61
CA TYR A 4 -16.90 24.70 -13.16
C TYR A 4 -15.79 25.69 -12.88
N SER A 5 -15.68 26.11 -11.62
CA SER A 5 -14.54 26.93 -11.20
C SER A 5 -13.24 26.16 -11.37
N SER A 6 -12.12 26.86 -11.42
CA SER A 6 -10.81 26.22 -11.58
C SER A 6 -10.50 25.25 -10.43
N GLN A 7 -10.95 25.55 -9.21
CA GLN A 7 -10.75 24.68 -8.07
C GLN A 7 -11.53 23.37 -8.21
N ILE A 8 -12.78 23.44 -8.67
CA ILE A 8 -13.61 22.25 -8.88
C ILE A 8 -13.03 21.40 -10.01
N SER A 9 -12.67 22.02 -11.13
CA SER A 9 -12.08 21.31 -12.27
C SER A 9 -10.77 20.64 -11.89
N LYS A 10 -9.92 21.30 -11.12
CA LYS A 10 -8.65 20.72 -10.64
C LYS A 10 -8.89 19.52 -9.74
N LEU A 11 -9.86 19.61 -8.83
CA LEU A 11 -10.18 18.49 -7.94
C LEU A 11 -10.68 17.28 -8.73
N ILE A 12 -11.58 17.50 -9.71
CA ILE A 12 -12.08 16.42 -10.57
C ILE A 12 -10.91 15.77 -11.33
N GLU A 13 -10.02 16.57 -11.89
CA GLU A 13 -8.85 16.09 -12.62
C GLU A 13 -7.97 15.22 -11.73
N GLU A 14 -7.65 15.68 -10.53
CA GLU A 14 -6.82 14.92 -9.61
C GLU A 14 -7.45 13.60 -9.19
N LEU A 15 -8.75 13.60 -8.89
CA LEU A 15 -9.46 12.37 -8.52
C LEU A 15 -9.52 11.39 -9.70
N SER A 16 -9.64 11.88 -10.92
CA SER A 16 -9.71 11.02 -12.11
C SER A 16 -8.39 10.32 -12.43
N ARG A 17 -7.26 10.78 -11.85
CA ARG A 17 -5.97 10.12 -11.99
C ARG A 17 -5.85 8.87 -11.15
N LEU A 18 -6.73 8.69 -10.17
CA LEU A 18 -6.69 7.52 -9.31
C LEU A 18 -7.20 6.28 -10.06
N PRO A 19 -6.56 5.12 -9.88
CA PRO A 19 -6.99 3.90 -10.56
C PRO A 19 -8.44 3.55 -10.23
N GLY A 20 -9.19 3.17 -11.25
CA GLY A 20 -10.58 2.77 -11.08
C GLY A 20 -11.58 3.93 -10.97
N ILE A 21 -11.11 5.17 -11.00
CA ILE A 21 -11.99 6.34 -10.94
C ILE A 21 -12.08 6.98 -12.32
N GLY A 22 -13.24 6.80 -12.97
CA GLY A 22 -13.53 7.44 -14.25
C GLY A 22 -14.03 8.88 -14.07
N PRO A 23 -14.25 9.60 -15.19
CA PRO A 23 -14.64 11.01 -15.12
C PRO A 23 -15.95 11.26 -14.35
N LYS A 24 -16.94 10.38 -14.51
CA LYS A 24 -18.22 10.53 -13.81
C LYS A 24 -18.09 10.30 -12.30
N SER A 25 -17.31 9.29 -11.93
CA SER A 25 -17.05 9.02 -10.51
C SER A 25 -16.26 10.14 -9.87
N ALA A 26 -15.27 10.68 -10.59
CA ALA A 26 -14.48 11.82 -10.11
C ALA A 26 -15.36 13.04 -9.84
N GLN A 27 -16.31 13.33 -10.74
CA GLN A 27 -17.26 14.43 -10.54
C GLN A 27 -18.10 14.22 -9.30
N ARG A 28 -18.66 13.02 -9.12
CA ARG A 28 -19.49 12.72 -7.95
C ARG A 28 -18.71 12.84 -6.65
N LEU A 29 -17.47 12.34 -6.64
CA LEU A 29 -16.60 12.44 -5.47
C LEU A 29 -16.25 13.89 -5.15
N ALA A 30 -15.90 14.67 -6.18
CA ALA A 30 -15.57 16.08 -6.01
C ALA A 30 -16.73 16.86 -5.38
N PHE A 31 -17.94 16.68 -5.90
CA PHE A 31 -19.11 17.36 -5.33
C PHE A 31 -19.44 16.88 -3.92
N HIS A 32 -19.25 15.60 -3.65
CA HIS A 32 -19.42 15.10 -2.30
C HIS A 32 -18.44 15.77 -1.33
N LEU A 33 -17.17 15.86 -1.71
CA LEU A 33 -16.14 16.50 -0.88
C LEU A 33 -16.43 17.98 -0.63
N ILE A 34 -16.94 18.68 -1.66
CA ILE A 34 -17.29 20.10 -1.54
C ILE A 34 -18.41 20.33 -0.52
N HIS A 35 -19.32 19.36 -0.40
CA HIS A 35 -20.43 19.45 0.55
C HIS A 35 -20.12 18.88 1.94
N MET A 36 -18.95 18.28 2.11
CA MET A 36 -18.51 17.80 3.43
C MET A 36 -18.09 18.97 4.34
N PRO A 37 -18.16 18.82 5.66
CA PRO A 37 -17.59 19.80 6.58
C PRO A 37 -16.10 20.00 6.29
N LYS A 38 -15.64 21.23 6.39
CA LYS A 38 -14.25 21.61 6.10
C LYS A 38 -13.25 20.80 6.92
N GLU A 39 -13.58 20.53 8.17
CA GLU A 39 -12.73 19.76 9.10
C GLU A 39 -12.55 18.33 8.63
N GLN A 40 -13.60 17.73 8.08
CA GLN A 40 -13.54 16.37 7.55
C GLN A 40 -12.70 16.29 6.27
N VAL A 41 -12.82 17.29 5.40
CA VAL A 41 -12.00 17.36 4.19
C VAL A 41 -10.53 17.53 4.55
N LYS A 42 -10.23 18.39 5.52
CA LYS A 42 -8.86 18.60 5.98
C LYS A 42 -8.29 17.31 6.57
N GLU A 43 -9.06 16.62 7.38
CA GLU A 43 -8.64 15.35 7.99
C GLU A 43 -8.33 14.30 6.93
N LEU A 44 -9.19 14.19 5.91
CA LEU A 44 -8.95 13.26 4.79
C LEU A 44 -7.67 13.61 4.03
N ALA A 45 -7.49 14.88 3.71
CA ALA A 45 -6.31 15.34 2.99
C ALA A 45 -5.04 15.12 3.80
N ASP A 46 -5.06 15.45 5.09
CA ASP A 46 -3.93 15.26 5.99
C ASP A 46 -3.60 13.77 6.15
N SER A 47 -4.62 12.92 6.21
CA SER A 47 -4.43 11.46 6.29
C SER A 47 -3.75 10.89 5.07
N MET A 48 -4.10 11.38 3.87
CA MET A 48 -3.46 10.95 2.63
C MET A 48 -1.98 11.34 2.62
N VAL A 49 -1.67 12.57 2.97
CA VAL A 49 -0.29 13.07 3.00
C VAL A 49 0.52 12.33 4.06
N ASP A 50 -0.04 12.20 5.26
CA ASP A 50 0.62 11.52 6.37
C ASP A 50 0.97 10.08 6.03
N ALA A 51 0.03 9.34 5.46
CA ALA A 51 0.27 7.96 5.06
C ALA A 51 1.39 7.87 4.02
N ARG A 52 1.38 8.75 3.02
CA ARG A 52 2.41 8.73 1.97
C ARG A 52 3.79 9.08 2.49
N GLU A 53 3.88 10.02 3.43
CA GLU A 53 5.15 10.49 3.97
C GLU A 53 5.75 9.54 5.00
N ASN A 54 4.93 8.88 5.81
CA ASN A 54 5.38 8.13 6.98
C ASN A 54 5.35 6.61 6.82
N VAL A 55 4.61 6.09 5.85
CA VAL A 55 4.62 4.65 5.57
C VAL A 55 5.86 4.30 4.75
N ARG A 56 6.55 3.25 5.17
CA ARG A 56 7.80 2.77 4.58
C ARG A 56 7.78 1.25 4.50
N TYR A 57 8.79 0.67 3.89
CA TYR A 57 8.95 -0.78 3.88
C TYR A 57 9.63 -1.26 5.16
N CYS A 58 9.14 -2.37 5.71
CA CYS A 58 9.87 -3.10 6.74
C CYS A 58 11.23 -3.52 6.17
N SER A 59 12.30 -3.27 6.90
CA SER A 59 13.66 -3.58 6.41
C SER A 59 13.93 -5.07 6.26
N CYS A 60 13.11 -5.93 6.86
CA CYS A 60 13.25 -7.38 6.77
C CYS A 60 12.30 -8.00 5.75
N CYS A 61 10.99 -7.84 5.91
CA CYS A 61 9.98 -8.52 5.09
C CYS A 61 9.40 -7.65 3.98
N TYR A 62 9.67 -6.36 3.99
CA TYR A 62 9.23 -5.39 2.97
C TYR A 62 7.73 -5.15 2.94
N THR A 63 6.99 -5.53 3.99
CA THR A 63 5.61 -5.07 4.14
C THR A 63 5.59 -3.56 4.41
N LEU A 64 4.48 -2.92 4.09
CA LEU A 64 4.32 -1.51 4.42
C LEU A 64 4.09 -1.34 5.92
N THR A 65 4.83 -0.43 6.53
CA THR A 65 4.79 -0.17 7.97
C THR A 65 5.21 1.27 8.24
N ASP A 66 5.02 1.74 9.45
CA ASP A 66 5.48 3.07 9.86
C ASP A 66 6.77 3.03 10.68
N GLN A 67 7.36 1.85 10.84
CA GLN A 67 8.57 1.62 11.63
C GLN A 67 9.62 0.91 10.79
N GLU A 68 10.84 0.84 11.30
CA GLU A 68 11.92 0.13 10.60
C GLU A 68 11.60 -1.35 10.45
N LEU A 69 11.12 -1.98 11.52
CA LEU A 69 10.64 -3.37 11.49
C LEU A 69 9.14 -3.38 11.79
N CYS A 70 8.39 -4.15 11.02
CA CYS A 70 6.96 -4.32 11.27
C CYS A 70 6.73 -5.11 12.56
N PRO A 71 5.52 -5.04 13.14
CA PRO A 71 5.23 -5.76 14.39
C PRO A 71 5.49 -7.27 14.32
N ILE A 72 5.31 -7.88 13.16
CA ILE A 72 5.52 -9.31 12.96
C ILE A 72 7.00 -9.64 13.01
N CYS A 73 7.85 -8.90 12.30
CA CYS A 73 9.29 -9.13 12.29
C CYS A 73 9.94 -8.83 13.64
N ARG A 74 9.36 -7.91 14.43
CA ARG A 74 9.84 -7.61 15.78
C ARG A 74 9.42 -8.63 16.81
N ASN A 75 8.41 -9.43 16.53
CA ASN A 75 7.84 -10.35 17.49
C ASN A 75 8.74 -11.59 17.62
N SER A 76 9.46 -11.70 18.74
CA SER A 76 10.37 -12.82 19.01
C SER A 76 9.64 -14.15 19.18
N LYS A 77 8.32 -14.13 19.37
CA LYS A 77 7.50 -15.34 19.50
C LYS A 77 7.16 -15.97 18.15
N ARG A 78 7.40 -15.26 17.05
CA ARG A 78 7.18 -15.80 15.70
C ARG A 78 8.27 -16.77 15.30
N ASP A 79 7.93 -17.72 14.46
CA ASP A 79 8.92 -18.63 13.86
C ASP A 79 9.58 -17.90 12.68
N HIS A 80 10.76 -17.35 12.94
CA HIS A 80 11.51 -16.58 11.93
C HIS A 80 12.17 -17.44 10.86
N LYS A 81 12.10 -18.76 10.99
CA LYS A 81 12.64 -19.70 10.01
C LYS A 81 11.60 -20.12 8.96
N THR A 82 10.34 -19.82 9.21
CA THR A 82 9.24 -20.11 8.27
C THR A 82 8.80 -18.82 7.62
N ILE A 83 9.00 -18.71 6.33
CA ILE A 83 8.71 -17.49 5.58
C ILE A 83 7.60 -17.79 4.57
N MET A 84 6.49 -17.04 4.67
CA MET A 84 5.45 -17.08 3.65
C MET A 84 5.68 -15.92 2.68
N VAL A 85 5.88 -16.25 1.41
CA VAL A 85 6.05 -15.26 0.36
C VAL A 85 4.69 -14.85 -0.16
N VAL A 86 4.38 -13.57 -0.10
CA VAL A 86 3.11 -13.02 -0.59
C VAL A 86 3.38 -11.89 -1.57
N GLU A 87 2.38 -11.59 -2.39
CA GLU A 87 2.51 -10.59 -3.44
C GLU A 87 2.37 -9.17 -2.89
N THR A 88 1.44 -8.94 -1.97
CA THR A 88 1.11 -7.60 -1.44
C THR A 88 0.98 -7.61 0.07
N THR A 89 1.06 -6.40 0.67
CA THR A 89 0.76 -6.21 2.08
C THR A 89 -0.69 -6.61 2.40
N ARG A 90 -1.60 -6.44 1.45
CA ARG A 90 -3.00 -6.85 1.59
C ARG A 90 -3.14 -8.36 1.78
N ASP A 91 -2.34 -9.14 1.05
CA ASP A 91 -2.31 -10.59 1.20
C ASP A 91 -1.81 -10.98 2.59
N LEU A 92 -0.74 -10.35 3.05
CA LEU A 92 -0.22 -10.54 4.40
C LEU A 92 -1.32 -10.31 5.44
N ALA A 93 -2.01 -9.20 5.34
CA ALA A 93 -3.07 -8.85 6.28
C ALA A 93 -4.20 -9.89 6.28
N ALA A 94 -4.53 -10.43 5.10
CA ALA A 94 -5.56 -11.46 4.99
C ALA A 94 -5.16 -12.75 5.74
N TYR A 95 -3.91 -13.18 5.62
CA TYR A 95 -3.42 -14.36 6.36
C TYR A 95 -3.33 -14.10 7.86
N GLU A 96 -2.87 -12.92 8.26
CA GLU A 96 -2.79 -12.55 9.67
C GLU A 96 -4.16 -12.53 10.34
N LYS A 97 -5.17 -12.13 9.59
CA LYS A 97 -6.55 -12.09 10.07
C LYS A 97 -7.06 -13.46 10.51
N THR A 98 -6.52 -14.55 9.95
CA THR A 98 -6.90 -15.90 10.36
C THR A 98 -6.41 -16.26 11.77
N GLY A 99 -5.34 -15.62 12.24
CA GLY A 99 -4.73 -15.91 13.53
C GLY A 99 -4.05 -17.27 13.62
N LYS A 100 -3.88 -17.97 12.51
CA LYS A 100 -3.36 -19.35 12.48
C LYS A 100 -1.90 -19.47 12.07
N TYR A 101 -1.35 -18.46 11.41
CA TYR A 101 0.01 -18.50 10.92
C TYR A 101 0.97 -17.95 11.97
N GLU A 102 2.03 -18.67 12.27
CA GLU A 102 2.99 -18.32 13.32
C GLU A 102 4.37 -17.93 12.79
N GLY A 103 4.59 -18.04 11.47
CA GLY A 103 5.84 -17.65 10.83
C GLY A 103 5.90 -16.17 10.51
N VAL A 104 6.86 -15.82 9.67
CA VAL A 104 7.03 -14.46 9.17
C VAL A 104 6.72 -14.44 7.68
N TYR A 105 6.79 -13.26 7.08
CA TYR A 105 6.40 -13.06 5.67
C TYR A 105 7.54 -12.47 4.88
N HIS A 106 7.38 -12.51 3.58
CA HIS A 106 8.11 -11.65 2.64
C HIS A 106 7.13 -11.13 1.60
N VAL A 107 7.08 -9.81 1.45
CA VAL A 107 6.17 -9.15 0.50
C VAL A 107 6.96 -8.74 -0.74
N LEU A 108 6.56 -9.28 -1.88
CA LEU A 108 7.25 -9.04 -3.16
C LEU A 108 6.86 -7.71 -3.80
N HIS A 109 5.68 -7.20 -3.50
CA HIS A 109 5.09 -6.02 -4.14
C HIS A 109 4.91 -6.20 -5.65
N GLY A 110 4.42 -7.37 -6.03
CA GLY A 110 4.10 -7.69 -7.41
C GLY A 110 4.39 -9.14 -7.73
N ALA A 111 4.12 -9.51 -8.96
CA ALA A 111 4.42 -10.83 -9.50
C ALA A 111 5.15 -10.68 -10.82
N ILE A 112 5.97 -11.65 -11.18
CA ILE A 112 6.64 -11.66 -12.47
C ILE A 112 5.58 -11.79 -13.56
N SER A 113 5.56 -10.85 -14.51
CA SER A 113 4.63 -10.85 -15.62
C SER A 113 5.35 -10.38 -16.88
N PRO A 114 5.78 -11.31 -17.74
CA PRO A 114 6.43 -10.95 -19.00
C PRO A 114 5.55 -10.08 -19.90
N MET A 115 4.24 -10.29 -19.88
CA MET A 115 3.28 -9.53 -20.69
C MET A 115 3.22 -8.05 -20.26
N LEU A 116 3.41 -7.77 -18.97
CA LEU A 116 3.41 -6.40 -18.45
C LEU A 116 4.82 -5.85 -18.28
N GLY A 117 5.85 -6.58 -18.70
CA GLY A 117 7.23 -6.17 -18.58
C GLY A 117 7.76 -6.18 -17.16
N ILE A 118 7.12 -6.93 -16.26
CA ILE A 118 7.53 -7.01 -14.86
C ILE A 118 8.45 -8.23 -14.69
N GLY A 119 9.70 -7.96 -14.40
CA GLY A 119 10.70 -9.00 -14.15
C GLY A 119 11.11 -9.06 -12.69
N PRO A 120 12.05 -9.95 -12.33
CA PRO A 120 12.50 -10.13 -10.95
C PRO A 120 13.06 -8.85 -10.31
N GLY A 121 13.65 -7.94 -11.11
CA GLY A 121 14.20 -6.69 -10.60
C GLY A 121 13.16 -5.63 -10.25
N ASP A 122 11.92 -5.81 -10.71
CA ASP A 122 10.82 -4.87 -10.46
C ASP A 122 10.06 -5.20 -9.18
N ILE A 123 10.36 -6.33 -8.55
CA ILE A 123 9.74 -6.78 -7.30
C ILE A 123 10.83 -7.11 -6.28
N LYS A 124 10.44 -7.37 -5.03
CA LYS A 124 11.38 -7.57 -3.93
C LYS A 124 11.95 -9.00 -3.84
N LEU A 125 12.33 -9.57 -4.99
CA LEU A 125 12.85 -10.94 -5.05
C LEU A 125 14.28 -11.07 -4.53
N LYS A 126 15.15 -10.12 -4.87
CA LYS A 126 16.52 -10.07 -4.34
C LYS A 126 16.51 -9.97 -2.82
N GLU A 127 15.62 -9.16 -2.30
CA GLU A 127 15.44 -8.95 -0.87
C GLU A 127 14.93 -10.20 -0.18
N LEU A 128 14.13 -11.03 -0.87
CA LEU A 128 13.70 -12.34 -0.36
C LEU A 128 14.91 -13.25 -0.14
N MET A 129 15.84 -13.29 -1.07
CA MET A 129 17.05 -14.08 -0.94
C MET A 129 17.86 -13.67 0.28
N GLN A 130 17.93 -12.36 0.56
CA GLN A 130 18.61 -11.85 1.75
C GLN A 130 17.90 -12.27 3.03
N GLN A 131 16.56 -12.25 3.05
CA GLN A 131 15.78 -12.67 4.20
C GLN A 131 15.96 -14.18 4.47
N ILE A 132 15.97 -15.00 3.44
CA ILE A 132 16.21 -16.44 3.56
C ILE A 132 17.60 -16.69 4.18
N GLY A 133 18.61 -15.95 3.74
CA GLY A 133 19.94 -16.03 4.29
C GLY A 133 20.01 -15.74 5.79
N ARG A 134 19.23 -14.77 6.26
CA ARG A 134 19.16 -14.43 7.70
C ARG A 134 18.41 -15.49 8.51
N ALA A 135 17.45 -16.17 7.90
CA ALA A 135 16.64 -17.18 8.58
C ALA A 135 17.35 -18.53 8.77
N SER A 136 18.39 -18.78 7.97
CA SER A 136 19.11 -20.05 8.00
C SER A 136 20.30 -20.09 8.98
#